data_9c6a38aa7b5e09f3e282a74ad1b2f459
#
_entry.id   9c6a38aa7b5e09f3e282a74ad1b2f459
#
_cell.length_a   1.000
_cell.length_b   1.000
_cell.length_c   1.000
_cell.angle_alpha   90.00
_cell.angle_beta   90.00
_cell.angle_gamma   90.00
#
_symmetry.space_group_name_H-M   'P 1'
#
loop_
_entity.id
_entity.type
_entity.pdbx_description
1 polymer ?
#
loop_
_entity_poly.entity_id
_entity_poly.type
_entity_poly.pdbx_seq_one_letter_code
_entity_poly.pdbx_strand_id
1 'polypeptide(L)'
;IGGQIMAEWRGTSPPERVMLKKEMGDDVSFQAKTLMTLWVVSLNSKTEAFKNKKVRQAINMCIDRHAGLKKLAKITFTAPRPSGYLLYNSTYALPDEELYKIPGFTKDIDASRKKAMAMLKEAGAEGLEFTYSNRAVSHPYDHIAIWLMSEWKKCGLKPKMMTNPTSKFVKIRREGGFDATIDWAPSFLPDPTLMHFKYISSDRTASNYSKYIDRDLDKLFDGQAGETDVAKRKAIVHQFEKKALENAWVLPVTYTDRVIALNSKVKGYVIANSHILNNTWRGVYLD
;
A
#
# COMPACT_ATOMS: atom_id res chain seq x y z
N ILE A 1 6.40 12.53 -25.76
CA ILE A 1 6.90 13.75 -26.43
C ILE A 1 7.15 13.45 -27.92
N GLY A 2 7.74 12.33 -28.28
CA GLY A 2 8.01 11.97 -29.69
C GLY A 2 6.79 11.57 -30.52
N GLY A 3 5.58 11.74 -30.05
CA GLY A 3 4.32 11.43 -30.78
C GLY A 3 4.05 9.94 -31.01
N GLN A 4 4.88 9.04 -30.49
CA GLN A 4 4.77 7.59 -30.70
C GLN A 4 3.80 6.92 -29.72
N ILE A 5 3.49 7.55 -28.60
CA ILE A 5 2.59 7.03 -27.55
C ILE A 5 1.40 7.98 -27.44
N MET A 6 0.21 7.43 -27.64
CA MET A 6 -1.05 8.19 -27.56
C MET A 6 -1.62 8.20 -26.13
N ALA A 7 -1.25 7.25 -25.28
CA ALA A 7 -1.72 7.13 -23.91
C ALA A 7 -0.66 6.48 -23.00
N GLU A 8 -0.39 7.11 -21.86
CA GLU A 8 0.43 6.51 -20.77
C GLU A 8 -0.50 6.03 -19.67
N TRP A 9 -0.81 4.75 -19.66
CA TRP A 9 -1.79 4.15 -18.75
C TRP A 9 -1.24 3.73 -17.37
N ARG A 10 0.09 3.64 -17.22
CA ARG A 10 0.71 3.28 -15.93
C ARG A 10 0.56 4.37 -14.89
N GLY A 11 0.52 5.60 -15.33
CA GLY A 11 0.43 6.79 -14.52
C GLY A 11 1.67 7.67 -14.64
N THR A 12 1.45 8.94 -14.53
CA THR A 12 2.47 9.99 -14.56
C THR A 12 2.64 10.61 -13.19
N SER A 13 3.89 10.83 -12.78
CA SER A 13 4.23 11.57 -11.57
C SER A 13 3.97 13.07 -11.72
N PRO A 14 3.86 13.84 -10.63
CA PRO A 14 3.70 15.30 -10.73
C PRO A 14 4.78 16.01 -11.55
N PRO A 15 6.08 15.69 -11.41
CA PRO A 15 7.11 16.27 -12.27
C PRO A 15 6.95 15.94 -13.76
N GLU A 16 6.59 14.69 -14.07
CA GLU A 16 6.34 14.26 -15.46
C GLU A 16 5.16 15.01 -16.08
N ARG A 17 4.09 15.26 -15.32
CA ARG A 17 2.95 16.05 -15.81
C ARG A 17 3.32 17.50 -16.12
N VAL A 18 4.13 18.11 -15.26
CA VAL A 18 4.64 19.48 -15.52
C VAL A 18 5.46 19.52 -16.80
N MET A 19 6.35 18.54 -16.99
CA MET A 19 7.17 18.43 -18.20
C MET A 19 6.28 18.19 -19.45
N LEU A 20 5.35 17.25 -19.40
CA LEU A 20 4.45 16.95 -20.51
C LEU A 20 3.60 18.17 -20.90
N LYS A 21 3.05 18.89 -19.91
CA LYS A 21 2.25 20.09 -20.19
C LYS A 21 3.08 21.22 -20.78
N LYS A 22 4.34 21.37 -20.34
CA LYS A 22 5.28 22.35 -20.90
C LYS A 22 5.62 22.05 -22.36
N GLU A 23 5.88 20.78 -22.69
CA GLU A 23 6.35 20.37 -24.02
C GLU A 23 5.22 20.18 -25.04
N MET A 24 4.02 19.77 -24.59
CA MET A 24 2.91 19.40 -25.46
C MET A 24 1.74 20.41 -25.43
N GLY A 25 1.73 21.33 -24.46
CA GLY A 25 0.66 22.31 -24.36
C GLY A 25 -0.73 21.69 -24.29
N ASP A 26 -1.59 22.01 -25.24
CA ASP A 26 -2.97 21.50 -25.32
C ASP A 26 -3.09 20.13 -26.03
N ASP A 27 -1.98 19.61 -26.56
CA ASP A 27 -1.92 18.28 -27.15
C ASP A 27 -1.88 17.16 -26.11
N VAL A 28 -1.81 17.49 -24.82
CA VAL A 28 -1.89 16.52 -23.72
C VAL A 28 -3.03 16.84 -22.76
N SER A 29 -3.80 15.84 -22.41
CA SER A 29 -4.82 15.87 -21.37
C SER A 29 -4.48 14.87 -20.25
N PHE A 30 -5.05 15.09 -19.07
CA PHE A 30 -4.83 14.23 -17.90
C PHE A 30 -6.16 13.79 -17.30
N GLN A 31 -6.24 12.51 -16.95
CA GLN A 31 -7.33 11.99 -16.13
C GLN A 31 -6.77 11.41 -14.84
N ALA A 32 -7.39 11.75 -13.71
CA ALA A 32 -6.95 11.35 -12.38
C ALA A 32 -7.98 10.49 -11.67
N LYS A 33 -7.52 9.46 -10.96
CA LYS A 33 -8.37 8.62 -10.10
C LYS A 33 -7.56 7.96 -8.99
N THR A 34 -8.08 7.95 -7.77
CA THR A 34 -7.55 7.06 -6.73
C THR A 34 -8.00 5.63 -7.03
N LEU A 35 -7.02 4.75 -7.21
CA LEU A 35 -7.27 3.35 -7.50
C LEU A 35 -7.49 2.55 -6.21
N MET A 36 -8.29 1.48 -6.30
CA MET A 36 -8.39 0.44 -5.27
C MET A 36 -7.15 -0.45 -5.27
N THR A 37 -5.98 0.17 -5.22
CA THR A 37 -4.67 -0.50 -5.16
C THR A 37 -3.90 0.08 -3.99
N LEU A 38 -3.87 -0.68 -2.90
CA LEU A 38 -3.12 -0.35 -1.69
C LEU A 38 -1.70 -0.88 -1.78
N TRP A 39 -0.72 -0.03 -1.52
CA TRP A 39 0.67 -0.42 -1.30
C TRP A 39 0.84 -0.82 0.16
N VAL A 40 1.48 -1.95 0.37
CA VAL A 40 1.69 -2.52 1.70
C VAL A 40 3.14 -3.00 1.84
N VAL A 41 3.59 -3.15 3.09
CA VAL A 41 4.80 -3.92 3.43
C VAL A 41 4.35 -5.19 4.11
N SER A 42 4.73 -6.33 3.56
CA SER A 42 4.54 -7.64 4.20
C SER A 42 5.79 -7.99 5.02
N LEU A 43 5.62 -8.24 6.32
CA LEU A 43 6.65 -8.72 7.24
C LEU A 43 6.58 -10.26 7.30
N ASN A 44 7.70 -10.94 7.08
CA ASN A 44 7.74 -12.39 7.01
C ASN A 44 7.68 -13.02 8.41
N SER A 45 6.68 -13.86 8.66
CA SER A 45 6.54 -14.56 9.95
C SER A 45 7.65 -15.56 10.26
N LYS A 46 8.46 -15.94 9.25
CA LYS A 46 9.64 -16.80 9.43
C LYS A 46 10.86 -16.04 9.94
N THR A 47 10.90 -14.72 9.80
CA THR A 47 11.97 -13.89 10.37
C THR A 47 11.81 -13.80 11.88
N GLU A 48 12.81 -14.25 12.62
CA GLU A 48 12.72 -14.43 14.07
C GLU A 48 12.27 -13.16 14.80
N ALA A 49 12.90 -12.01 14.49
CA ALA A 49 12.55 -10.73 15.10
C ALA A 49 11.07 -10.35 14.85
N PHE A 50 10.50 -10.74 13.70
CA PHE A 50 9.12 -10.40 13.36
C PHE A 50 8.07 -11.31 13.98
N LYS A 51 8.46 -12.40 14.63
CA LYS A 51 7.54 -13.18 15.47
C LYS A 51 7.04 -12.38 16.66
N ASN A 52 7.86 -11.46 17.18
CA ASN A 52 7.46 -10.56 18.25
C ASN A 52 6.53 -9.45 17.74
N LYS A 53 5.28 -9.42 18.22
CA LYS A 53 4.29 -8.40 17.88
C LYS A 53 4.76 -6.97 18.18
N LYS A 54 5.47 -6.76 19.32
CA LYS A 54 6.00 -5.44 19.68
C LYS A 54 6.98 -4.91 18.63
N VAL A 55 7.83 -5.79 18.06
CA VAL A 55 8.77 -5.42 16.99
C VAL A 55 8.04 -5.00 15.73
N ARG A 56 7.02 -5.75 15.31
CA ARG A 56 6.22 -5.39 14.13
C ARG A 56 5.49 -4.06 14.30
N GLN A 57 4.87 -3.87 15.47
CA GLN A 57 4.21 -2.60 15.80
C GLN A 57 5.20 -1.44 15.82
N ALA A 58 6.39 -1.62 16.40
CA ALA A 58 7.42 -0.58 16.43
C ALA A 58 7.87 -0.20 15.01
N ILE A 59 8.13 -1.17 14.12
CA ILE A 59 8.45 -0.92 12.71
C ILE A 59 7.33 -0.12 12.02
N ASN A 60 6.07 -0.44 12.30
CA ASN A 60 4.91 0.28 11.78
C ASN A 60 4.83 1.73 12.29
N MET A 61 5.15 1.93 13.57
CA MET A 61 5.09 3.24 14.24
C MET A 61 6.17 4.23 13.79
N CYS A 62 7.24 3.75 13.14
CA CYS A 62 8.30 4.61 12.61
C CYS A 62 7.86 5.40 11.36
N ILE A 63 6.82 4.98 10.67
CA ILE A 63 6.40 5.50 9.36
C ILE A 63 5.49 6.72 9.52
N ASP A 64 5.93 7.89 9.05
CA ASP A 64 5.14 9.13 9.01
C ASP A 64 4.11 9.10 7.87
N ARG A 65 2.92 8.60 8.15
CA ARG A 65 1.83 8.54 7.16
C ARG A 65 1.09 9.86 6.95
N HIS A 66 1.30 10.87 7.79
CA HIS A 66 0.62 12.16 7.67
C HIS A 66 1.43 13.18 6.87
N ALA A 67 2.58 13.61 7.36
CA ALA A 67 3.42 14.55 6.63
C ALA A 67 4.29 13.87 5.57
N GLY A 68 4.75 12.64 5.82
CA GLY A 68 5.58 11.86 4.91
C GLY A 68 4.88 11.52 3.61
N LEU A 69 3.63 11.04 3.65
CA LEU A 69 2.86 10.75 2.43
C LEU A 69 2.56 12.00 1.60
N LYS A 70 2.32 13.15 2.23
CA LYS A 70 2.16 14.42 1.51
C LYS A 70 3.43 14.82 0.73
N LYS A 71 4.63 14.50 1.28
CA LYS A 71 5.91 14.73 0.60
C LYS A 71 6.10 13.71 -0.52
N LEU A 72 5.83 12.43 -0.26
CA LEU A 72 5.94 11.36 -1.25
C LEU A 72 5.04 11.60 -2.47
N ALA A 73 3.79 12.04 -2.25
CA ALA A 73 2.83 12.35 -3.31
C ALA A 73 3.25 13.49 -4.25
N LYS A 74 4.25 14.30 -3.87
CA LYS A 74 4.81 15.33 -4.75
C LYS A 74 5.77 14.77 -5.81
N ILE A 75 6.27 13.56 -5.62
CA ILE A 75 7.30 12.97 -6.50
C ILE A 75 6.85 11.67 -7.18
N THR A 76 5.75 11.07 -6.72
CA THR A 76 5.18 9.88 -7.34
C THR A 76 3.65 9.88 -7.24
N PHE A 77 2.97 8.90 -7.82
CA PHE A 77 1.50 8.84 -7.87
C PHE A 77 0.91 8.04 -6.69
N THR A 78 1.06 8.59 -5.49
CA THR A 78 0.51 8.01 -4.25
C THR A 78 -0.47 8.97 -3.59
N ALA A 79 -1.46 8.43 -2.88
CA ALA A 79 -2.41 9.24 -2.11
C ALA A 79 -1.69 9.94 -0.94
N PRO A 80 -1.97 11.23 -0.69
CA PRO A 80 -1.26 12.03 0.32
C PRO A 80 -1.80 11.86 1.74
N ARG A 81 -2.43 10.71 2.04
CA ARG A 81 -3.09 10.46 3.33
C ARG A 81 -3.01 8.98 3.74
N PRO A 82 -3.02 8.69 5.05
CA PRO A 82 -3.14 7.33 5.55
C PRO A 82 -4.50 6.70 5.21
N SER A 83 -4.51 5.38 5.15
CA SER A 83 -5.71 4.54 5.04
C SER A 83 -5.44 3.20 5.72
N GLY A 84 -6.49 2.52 6.18
CA GLY A 84 -6.43 1.12 6.55
C GLY A 84 -6.28 0.21 5.33
N TYR A 85 -6.78 -1.01 5.44
CA TYR A 85 -6.78 -1.92 4.28
C TYR A 85 -7.88 -1.57 3.26
N LEU A 86 -8.93 -0.89 3.69
CA LEU A 86 -9.96 -0.37 2.80
C LEU A 86 -9.68 1.08 2.42
N LEU A 87 -10.05 1.45 1.19
CA LEU A 87 -9.92 2.82 0.72
C LEU A 87 -10.75 3.76 1.59
N TYR A 88 -10.16 4.86 2.04
CA TYR A 88 -10.69 5.80 3.03
C TYR A 88 -12.12 6.32 2.78
N ASN A 89 -12.59 6.32 1.54
CA ASN A 89 -13.95 6.70 1.17
C ASN A 89 -14.88 5.49 0.91
N SER A 90 -14.44 4.28 1.25
CA SER A 90 -15.29 3.09 1.21
C SER A 90 -16.33 3.14 2.35
N THR A 91 -17.53 2.65 2.08
CA THR A 91 -18.61 2.50 3.08
C THR A 91 -18.18 1.71 4.31
N TYR A 92 -17.26 0.75 4.12
CA TYR A 92 -16.80 -0.16 5.16
C TYR A 92 -15.46 0.25 5.80
N ALA A 93 -14.81 1.32 5.34
CA ALA A 93 -13.55 1.76 5.91
C ALA A 93 -13.68 2.21 7.35
N LEU A 94 -12.61 2.01 8.13
CA LEU A 94 -12.51 2.60 9.46
C LEU A 94 -12.59 4.13 9.36
N PRO A 95 -13.37 4.81 10.22
CA PRO A 95 -13.31 6.25 10.34
C PRO A 95 -11.90 6.70 10.74
N ASP A 96 -11.48 7.89 10.28
CA ASP A 96 -10.17 8.47 10.61
C ASP A 96 -9.91 8.51 12.12
N GLU A 97 -10.93 8.83 12.92
CA GLU A 97 -10.85 8.89 14.38
C GLU A 97 -10.50 7.55 15.02
N GLU A 98 -10.95 6.46 14.44
CA GLU A 98 -10.64 5.11 14.89
C GLU A 98 -9.28 4.63 14.35
N LEU A 99 -9.01 4.90 13.07
CA LEU A 99 -7.76 4.55 12.42
C LEU A 99 -6.57 5.22 13.13
N TYR A 100 -6.70 6.52 13.47
CA TYR A 100 -5.59 7.29 14.06
C TYR A 100 -5.29 6.95 15.52
N LYS A 101 -6.11 6.10 16.18
CA LYS A 101 -5.80 5.50 17.49
C LYS A 101 -4.89 4.27 17.37
N ILE A 102 -4.81 3.66 16.19
CA ILE A 102 -4.02 2.44 15.97
C ILE A 102 -2.53 2.77 15.88
N PRO A 103 -1.63 2.00 16.53
CA PRO A 103 -0.19 2.19 16.44
C PRO A 103 0.32 2.26 14.99
N GLY A 104 1.05 3.33 14.66
CA GLY A 104 1.55 3.59 13.31
C GLY A 104 0.65 4.48 12.44
N PHE A 105 -0.54 4.86 12.94
CA PHE A 105 -1.45 5.78 12.25
C PHE A 105 -1.68 7.09 13.00
N THR A 106 -1.07 7.27 14.14
CA THR A 106 -1.19 8.48 14.97
C THR A 106 -0.59 9.70 14.27
N LYS A 107 -1.15 10.90 14.54
CA LYS A 107 -0.68 12.14 13.91
C LYS A 107 0.66 12.62 14.47
N ASP A 108 0.89 12.39 15.77
CA ASP A 108 2.14 12.76 16.44
C ASP A 108 3.22 11.70 16.14
N ILE A 109 4.01 11.97 15.11
CA ILE A 109 5.06 11.05 14.67
C ILE A 109 6.24 11.01 15.64
N ASP A 110 6.54 12.09 16.32
CA ASP A 110 7.68 12.14 17.25
C ASP A 110 7.39 11.31 18.50
N ALA A 111 6.19 11.45 19.09
CA ALA A 111 5.74 10.57 20.16
C ALA A 111 5.66 9.10 19.70
N SER A 112 5.17 8.85 18.48
CA SER A 112 5.12 7.51 17.89
C SER A 112 6.50 6.87 17.79
N ARG A 113 7.49 7.57 17.24
CA ARG A 113 8.88 7.09 17.11
C ARG A 113 9.54 6.87 18.46
N LYS A 114 9.37 7.80 19.41
CA LYS A 114 9.88 7.63 20.78
C LYS A 114 9.37 6.34 21.41
N LYS A 115 8.07 6.08 21.29
CA LYS A 115 7.44 4.83 21.77
C LYS A 115 7.97 3.62 21.01
N ALA A 116 8.11 3.69 19.68
CA ALA A 116 8.66 2.62 18.85
C ALA A 116 10.08 2.22 19.29
N MET A 117 10.96 3.20 19.49
CA MET A 117 12.33 2.95 19.96
C MET A 117 12.36 2.30 21.34
N ALA A 118 11.50 2.73 22.28
CA ALA A 118 11.37 2.08 23.59
C ALA A 118 10.91 0.62 23.45
N MET A 119 9.91 0.35 22.61
CA MET A 119 9.42 -1.01 22.33
C MET A 119 10.49 -1.90 21.70
N LEU A 120 11.30 -1.37 20.78
CA LEU A 120 12.44 -2.10 20.18
C LEU A 120 13.48 -2.45 21.22
N LYS A 121 13.82 -1.52 22.12
CA LYS A 121 14.76 -1.75 23.23
C LYS A 121 14.25 -2.82 24.19
N GLU A 122 12.98 -2.74 24.63
CA GLU A 122 12.36 -3.75 25.49
C GLU A 122 12.33 -5.14 24.84
N ALA A 123 12.21 -5.20 23.53
CA ALA A 123 12.19 -6.44 22.77
C ALA A 123 13.60 -6.99 22.42
N GLY A 124 14.67 -6.30 22.81
CA GLY A 124 16.05 -6.66 22.43
C GLY A 124 16.32 -6.51 20.94
N ALA A 125 15.56 -5.64 20.25
CA ALA A 125 15.63 -5.43 18.82
C ALA A 125 16.14 -4.01 18.45
N GLU A 126 16.84 -3.34 19.37
CA GLU A 126 17.49 -2.06 19.08
C GLU A 126 18.52 -2.24 17.97
N GLY A 127 18.49 -1.34 16.98
CA GLY A 127 19.39 -1.44 15.82
C GLY A 127 19.13 -2.64 14.90
N LEU A 128 17.95 -3.25 14.95
CA LEU A 128 17.60 -4.42 14.15
C LEU A 128 17.93 -4.22 12.67
N GLU A 129 18.74 -5.15 12.13
CA GLU A 129 19.01 -5.28 10.72
C GLU A 129 18.01 -6.23 10.08
N PHE A 130 17.48 -5.87 8.91
CA PHE A 130 16.60 -6.74 8.12
C PHE A 130 16.67 -6.38 6.64
N THR A 131 16.38 -7.35 5.79
CA THR A 131 16.32 -7.15 4.35
C THR A 131 14.94 -6.67 3.92
N TYR A 132 14.92 -5.74 2.96
CA TYR A 132 13.70 -5.25 2.33
C TYR A 132 13.75 -5.52 0.83
N SER A 133 12.92 -6.46 0.37
CA SER A 133 12.84 -6.82 -1.04
C SER A 133 12.00 -5.80 -1.81
N ASN A 134 12.61 -5.15 -2.80
CA ASN A 134 11.98 -4.20 -3.69
C ASN A 134 11.99 -4.70 -5.14
N ARG A 135 11.04 -4.21 -5.94
CA ARG A 135 10.98 -4.47 -7.37
C ARG A 135 11.68 -3.35 -8.13
N ALA A 136 12.53 -3.69 -9.10
CA ALA A 136 13.25 -2.74 -9.96
C ALA A 136 12.29 -2.02 -10.94
N VAL A 137 11.46 -1.15 -10.40
CA VAL A 137 10.53 -0.28 -11.13
C VAL A 137 10.47 1.06 -10.41
N SER A 138 10.80 2.14 -11.10
CA SER A 138 10.95 3.47 -10.49
C SER A 138 9.66 3.91 -9.78
N HIS A 139 8.56 4.03 -10.52
CA HIS A 139 7.29 4.49 -9.96
C HIS A 139 6.32 3.33 -9.72
N PRO A 140 5.72 3.25 -8.51
CA PRO A 140 6.08 4.00 -7.31
C PRO A 140 7.07 3.23 -6.40
N TYR A 141 7.58 2.05 -6.84
CA TYR A 141 8.32 1.10 -6.02
C TYR A 141 9.57 1.71 -5.37
N ASP A 142 10.48 2.27 -6.18
CA ASP A 142 11.74 2.83 -5.66
C ASP A 142 11.48 4.04 -4.76
N HIS A 143 10.50 4.88 -5.12
CA HIS A 143 10.14 6.05 -4.31
C HIS A 143 9.58 5.66 -2.94
N ILE A 144 8.68 4.67 -2.89
CA ILE A 144 8.14 4.13 -1.64
C ILE A 144 9.26 3.47 -0.83
N ALA A 145 10.11 2.66 -1.47
CA ALA A 145 11.19 1.95 -0.80
C ALA A 145 12.20 2.92 -0.15
N ILE A 146 12.70 3.90 -0.89
CA ILE A 146 13.66 4.90 -0.41
C ILE A 146 13.06 5.69 0.77
N TRP A 147 11.79 6.08 0.65
CA TRP A 147 11.09 6.77 1.73
C TRP A 147 10.97 5.88 2.98
N LEU A 148 10.52 4.63 2.87
CA LEU A 148 10.42 3.69 4.00
C LEU A 148 11.77 3.43 4.66
N MET A 149 12.85 3.26 3.86
CA MET A 149 14.22 3.13 4.39
C MET A 149 14.58 4.33 5.27
N SER A 150 14.25 5.55 4.81
CA SER A 150 14.50 6.78 5.58
C SER A 150 13.68 6.81 6.88
N GLU A 151 12.38 6.43 6.82
CA GLU A 151 11.50 6.44 7.98
C GLU A 151 11.98 5.46 9.07
N TRP A 152 12.35 4.25 8.71
CA TRP A 152 12.85 3.24 9.65
C TRP A 152 14.20 3.59 10.26
N LYS A 153 15.10 4.21 9.49
CA LYS A 153 16.39 4.70 10.02
C LYS A 153 16.22 5.76 11.11
N LYS A 154 15.15 6.54 11.08
CA LYS A 154 14.83 7.53 12.14
C LYS A 154 14.50 6.88 13.50
N CYS A 155 14.16 5.60 13.50
CA CYS A 155 14.00 4.80 14.73
C CYS A 155 15.23 3.94 15.07
N GLY A 156 16.37 4.18 14.44
CA GLY A 156 17.60 3.40 14.67
C GLY A 156 17.63 2.04 13.98
N LEU A 157 16.60 1.68 13.19
CA LEU A 157 16.58 0.44 12.43
C LEU A 157 17.56 0.49 11.24
N LYS A 158 18.06 -0.66 10.81
CA LYS A 158 19.06 -0.79 9.74
C LYS A 158 18.54 -1.65 8.58
N PRO A 159 17.50 -1.19 7.85
CA PRO A 159 16.99 -1.94 6.71
C PRO A 159 18.01 -1.95 5.56
N LYS A 160 18.17 -3.11 4.89
CA LYS A 160 19.01 -3.30 3.70
C LYS A 160 18.11 -3.57 2.50
N MET A 161 18.06 -2.64 1.55
CA MET A 161 17.23 -2.77 0.36
C MET A 161 17.86 -3.74 -0.65
N MET A 162 17.07 -4.70 -1.11
CA MET A 162 17.41 -5.63 -2.20
C MET A 162 16.46 -5.37 -3.37
N THR A 163 16.92 -4.66 -4.39
CA THR A 163 16.15 -4.40 -5.60
C THR A 163 16.34 -5.52 -6.62
N ASN A 164 15.24 -6.10 -7.08
CA ASN A 164 15.24 -7.26 -7.97
C ASN A 164 14.42 -6.99 -9.25
N PRO A 165 14.87 -7.50 -10.42
CA PRO A 165 14.02 -7.54 -11.62
C PRO A 165 12.70 -8.24 -11.35
N THR A 166 11.65 -7.88 -12.11
CA THR A 166 10.27 -8.31 -11.84
C THR A 166 10.10 -9.81 -11.63
N SER A 167 10.69 -10.65 -12.48
CA SER A 167 10.57 -12.11 -12.39
C SER A 167 11.18 -12.65 -11.10
N LYS A 168 12.40 -12.20 -10.76
CA LYS A 168 13.09 -12.57 -9.52
C LYS A 168 12.36 -12.07 -8.28
N PHE A 169 11.87 -10.83 -8.31
CA PHE A 169 11.06 -10.25 -7.23
C PHE A 169 9.79 -11.08 -6.95
N VAL A 170 9.05 -11.46 -8.00
CA VAL A 170 7.83 -12.28 -7.85
C VAL A 170 8.15 -13.64 -7.25
N LYS A 171 9.25 -14.29 -7.67
CA LYS A 171 9.71 -15.57 -7.12
C LYS A 171 10.05 -15.44 -5.64
N ILE A 172 10.94 -14.50 -5.28
CA ILE A 172 11.36 -14.23 -3.89
C ILE A 172 10.14 -14.01 -2.99
N ARG A 173 9.18 -13.19 -3.44
CA ARG A 173 7.97 -12.87 -2.66
C ARG A 173 7.10 -14.12 -2.42
N ARG A 174 6.91 -14.97 -3.43
CA ARG A 174 6.11 -16.21 -3.31
C ARG A 174 6.77 -17.23 -2.39
N GLU A 175 8.08 -17.39 -2.49
CA GLU A 175 8.86 -18.35 -1.74
C GLU A 175 9.17 -17.89 -0.30
N GLY A 176 9.03 -16.58 -0.02
CA GLY A 176 9.33 -16.00 1.30
C GLY A 176 10.81 -15.76 1.53
N GLY A 177 11.59 -15.52 0.47
CA GLY A 177 13.03 -15.21 0.54
C GLY A 177 13.32 -13.74 0.91
N PHE A 178 12.65 -13.20 1.90
CA PHE A 178 12.77 -11.81 2.37
C PHE A 178 12.44 -11.73 3.86
N ASP A 179 12.89 -10.69 4.55
CA ASP A 179 12.40 -10.33 5.87
C ASP A 179 11.18 -9.41 5.73
N ALA A 180 11.32 -8.32 5.00
CA ALA A 180 10.21 -7.44 4.61
C ALA A 180 10.17 -7.27 3.09
N THR A 181 8.98 -7.07 2.51
CA THR A 181 8.85 -6.83 1.08
C THR A 181 7.75 -5.82 0.78
N ILE A 182 7.99 -5.00 -0.26
CA ILE A 182 6.88 -4.23 -0.84
C ILE A 182 5.91 -5.17 -1.53
N ASP A 183 4.65 -4.84 -1.41
CA ASP A 183 3.59 -5.59 -2.05
C ASP A 183 2.42 -4.66 -2.39
N TRP A 184 1.46 -5.14 -3.17
CA TRP A 184 0.25 -4.42 -3.48
C TRP A 184 -0.98 -5.31 -3.30
N ALA A 185 -2.07 -4.68 -2.88
CA ALA A 185 -3.38 -5.30 -2.76
C ALA A 185 -4.34 -4.62 -3.75
N PRO A 186 -4.41 -5.08 -5.01
CA PRO A 186 -5.34 -4.54 -5.99
C PRO A 186 -6.72 -5.12 -5.76
N SER A 187 -7.75 -4.30 -5.97
CA SER A 187 -9.13 -4.78 -6.08
C SER A 187 -9.80 -4.21 -7.34
N PHE A 188 -10.83 -4.87 -7.80
CA PHE A 188 -11.67 -4.41 -8.92
C PHE A 188 -13.09 -4.04 -8.46
N LEU A 189 -13.49 -4.45 -7.25
CA LEU A 189 -14.73 -4.05 -6.61
C LEU A 189 -14.46 -3.54 -5.19
N PRO A 190 -15.23 -2.57 -4.70
CA PRO A 190 -15.07 -2.02 -3.36
C PRO A 190 -15.76 -2.90 -2.30
N ASP A 191 -15.54 -4.22 -2.37
CA ASP A 191 -16.09 -5.19 -1.43
C ASP A 191 -15.04 -5.64 -0.41
N PRO A 192 -15.33 -5.63 0.91
CA PRO A 192 -14.41 -6.05 1.95
C PRO A 192 -13.88 -7.47 1.78
N THR A 193 -14.69 -8.41 1.28
CA THR A 193 -14.28 -9.80 1.06
C THR A 193 -13.10 -9.87 0.09
N LEU A 194 -13.18 -9.15 -1.03
CA LEU A 194 -12.11 -9.12 -2.03
C LEU A 194 -10.86 -8.41 -1.50
N MET A 195 -11.05 -7.32 -0.75
CA MET A 195 -9.93 -6.53 -0.25
C MET A 195 -9.23 -7.19 0.94
N HIS A 196 -9.96 -7.90 1.80
CA HIS A 196 -9.43 -8.56 2.99
C HIS A 196 -8.90 -9.98 2.73
N PHE A 197 -9.26 -10.62 1.62
CA PHE A 197 -8.82 -11.98 1.27
C PHE A 197 -7.30 -12.18 1.32
N LYS A 198 -6.53 -11.11 1.10
CA LYS A 198 -5.08 -11.12 1.19
C LYS A 198 -4.55 -11.25 2.63
N TYR A 199 -5.35 -10.91 3.63
CA TYR A 199 -4.93 -10.76 5.03
C TYR A 199 -5.46 -11.85 5.96
N ILE A 200 -6.07 -12.91 5.42
CA ILE A 200 -6.42 -14.12 6.17
C ILE A 200 -5.23 -15.08 6.23
N SER A 201 -5.36 -16.16 6.99
CA SER A 201 -4.29 -17.15 7.20
C SER A 201 -3.69 -17.67 5.91
N SER A 202 -2.37 -17.89 5.90
CA SER A 202 -1.62 -18.26 4.68
C SER A 202 -1.93 -19.66 4.14
N ASP A 203 -2.53 -20.53 4.92
CA ASP A 203 -3.07 -21.83 4.48
C ASP A 203 -4.44 -21.70 3.78
N ARG A 204 -5.09 -20.54 3.86
CA ARG A 204 -6.35 -20.22 3.18
C ARG A 204 -6.16 -19.37 1.94
N THR A 205 -5.07 -18.60 1.86
CA THR A 205 -4.76 -17.76 0.70
C THR A 205 -3.28 -17.73 0.37
N ALA A 206 -2.94 -18.01 -0.88
CA ALA A 206 -1.57 -17.85 -1.39
C ALA A 206 -1.11 -16.39 -1.45
N SER A 207 -2.04 -15.42 -1.33
CA SER A 207 -1.75 -13.99 -1.37
C SER A 207 -1.22 -13.44 -0.05
N ASN A 208 -1.29 -14.19 1.05
CA ASN A 208 -0.65 -13.83 2.32
C ASN A 208 0.85 -14.12 2.24
N TYR A 209 1.63 -13.17 1.74
CA TYR A 209 3.09 -13.32 1.65
C TYR A 209 3.80 -13.21 3.00
N SER A 210 3.16 -12.65 4.03
CA SER A 210 3.69 -12.65 5.40
C SER A 210 3.71 -14.03 6.05
N LYS A 211 2.98 -15.01 5.49
CA LYS A 211 2.95 -16.43 5.91
C LYS A 211 2.47 -16.67 7.34
N TYR A 212 1.74 -15.74 7.94
CA TYR A 212 1.15 -15.95 9.27
C TYR A 212 -0.15 -16.75 9.22
N ILE A 213 -0.50 -17.31 10.38
CA ILE A 213 -1.78 -17.95 10.66
C ILE A 213 -2.45 -17.16 11.78
N ASP A 214 -3.70 -16.73 11.57
CA ASP A 214 -4.52 -16.04 12.58
C ASP A 214 -5.99 -16.46 12.43
N ARG A 215 -6.44 -17.41 13.24
CA ARG A 215 -7.78 -17.99 13.17
C ARG A 215 -8.89 -17.04 13.62
N ASP A 216 -8.56 -16.02 14.39
CA ASP A 216 -9.54 -15.00 14.74
C ASP A 216 -9.78 -14.04 13.58
N LEU A 217 -8.77 -13.71 12.80
CA LEU A 217 -8.95 -12.98 11.54
C LEU A 217 -9.76 -13.80 10.55
N ASP A 218 -9.49 -15.11 10.45
CA ASP A 218 -10.27 -16.02 9.60
C ASP A 218 -11.75 -16.01 9.98
N LYS A 219 -12.10 -16.11 11.27
CA LYS A 219 -13.48 -16.06 11.76
C LYS A 219 -14.17 -14.73 11.43
N LEU A 220 -13.47 -13.62 11.62
CA LEU A 220 -14.01 -12.31 11.29
C LEU A 220 -14.24 -12.15 9.77
N PHE A 221 -13.31 -12.68 8.96
CA PHE A 221 -13.45 -12.70 7.51
C PHE A 221 -14.67 -13.51 7.06
N ASP A 222 -14.85 -14.72 7.59
CA ASP A 222 -15.99 -15.59 7.27
C ASP A 222 -17.31 -14.96 7.74
N GLY A 223 -17.32 -14.40 8.94
CA GLY A 223 -18.49 -13.73 9.51
C GLY A 223 -18.97 -12.54 8.67
N GLN A 224 -18.04 -11.67 8.19
CA GLN A 224 -18.44 -10.54 7.33
C GLN A 224 -18.88 -11.01 5.93
N ALA A 225 -18.31 -12.10 5.40
CA ALA A 225 -18.67 -12.61 4.07
C ALA A 225 -20.09 -13.19 4.03
N GLY A 226 -20.57 -13.76 5.12
CA GLY A 226 -21.92 -14.30 5.25
C GLY A 226 -22.97 -13.30 5.76
N GLU A 227 -22.58 -12.09 6.22
CA GLU A 227 -23.51 -11.13 6.80
C GLU A 227 -24.18 -10.27 5.72
N THR A 228 -25.50 -10.25 5.71
CA THR A 228 -26.33 -9.49 4.76
C THR A 228 -26.77 -8.13 5.27
N ASP A 229 -26.85 -7.94 6.59
CA ASP A 229 -27.12 -6.63 7.19
C ASP A 229 -25.88 -5.75 7.09
N VAL A 230 -26.01 -4.62 6.40
CA VAL A 230 -24.90 -3.70 6.11
C VAL A 230 -24.25 -3.15 7.38
N ALA A 231 -25.05 -2.84 8.43
CA ALA A 231 -24.51 -2.26 9.66
C ALA A 231 -23.75 -3.31 10.47
N LYS A 232 -24.27 -4.53 10.58
CA LYS A 232 -23.58 -5.65 11.23
C LYS A 232 -22.33 -6.04 10.46
N ARG A 233 -22.41 -6.15 9.13
CA ARG A 233 -21.26 -6.42 8.28
C ARG A 233 -20.15 -5.39 8.48
N LYS A 234 -20.51 -4.10 8.51
CA LYS A 234 -19.58 -3.01 8.77
C LYS A 234 -18.89 -3.15 10.13
N ALA A 235 -19.64 -3.51 11.18
CA ALA A 235 -19.07 -3.72 12.51
C ALA A 235 -18.04 -4.87 12.53
N ILE A 236 -18.30 -5.99 11.83
CA ILE A 236 -17.37 -7.12 11.72
C ILE A 236 -16.13 -6.71 10.91
N VAL A 237 -16.30 -5.99 9.79
CA VAL A 237 -15.22 -5.47 8.97
C VAL A 237 -14.32 -4.53 9.78
N HIS A 238 -14.87 -3.66 10.61
CA HIS A 238 -14.09 -2.79 11.50
C HIS A 238 -13.30 -3.59 12.55
N GLN A 239 -13.87 -4.65 13.10
CA GLN A 239 -13.14 -5.53 14.04
C GLN A 239 -11.97 -6.23 13.33
N PHE A 240 -12.19 -6.73 12.09
CA PHE A 240 -11.14 -7.33 11.27
C PHE A 240 -10.00 -6.32 11.02
N GLU A 241 -10.32 -5.12 10.53
CA GLU A 241 -9.32 -4.10 10.24
C GLU A 241 -8.51 -3.72 11.48
N LYS A 242 -9.16 -3.42 12.61
CA LYS A 242 -8.48 -3.09 13.87
C LYS A 242 -7.51 -4.19 14.27
N LYS A 243 -7.97 -5.44 14.33
CA LYS A 243 -7.15 -6.58 14.72
C LYS A 243 -5.97 -6.79 13.79
N ALA A 244 -6.19 -6.75 12.48
CA ALA A 244 -5.14 -6.97 11.49
C ALA A 244 -4.09 -5.84 11.50
N LEU A 245 -4.52 -4.58 11.63
CA LEU A 245 -3.64 -3.41 11.75
C LEU A 245 -2.82 -3.44 13.04
N GLU A 246 -3.42 -3.82 14.18
CA GLU A 246 -2.73 -3.98 15.46
C GLU A 246 -1.74 -5.15 15.47
N ASN A 247 -2.02 -6.23 14.74
CA ASN A 247 -1.10 -7.35 14.58
C ASN A 247 0.13 -6.98 13.74
N ALA A 248 0.00 -6.00 12.86
CA ALA A 248 1.08 -5.41 12.06
C ALA A 248 1.90 -6.44 11.26
N TRP A 249 1.29 -7.52 10.78
CA TRP A 249 1.93 -8.45 9.84
C TRP A 249 2.08 -7.84 8.45
N VAL A 250 1.06 -7.08 8.04
CA VAL A 250 1.04 -6.34 6.79
C VAL A 250 0.80 -4.88 7.12
N LEU A 251 1.71 -4.02 6.72
CA LEU A 251 1.68 -2.59 7.03
C LEU A 251 1.09 -1.83 5.84
N PRO A 252 -0.13 -1.28 5.92
CA PRO A 252 -0.63 -0.36 4.90
C PRO A 252 0.28 0.85 4.76
N VAL A 253 0.63 1.20 3.52
CA VAL A 253 1.48 2.36 3.22
C VAL A 253 0.62 3.49 2.68
N THR A 254 0.09 3.32 1.48
CA THR A 254 -0.73 4.34 0.79
C THR A 254 -1.49 3.72 -0.38
N TYR A 255 -2.55 4.37 -0.83
CA TYR A 255 -3.23 4.06 -2.07
C TYR A 255 -2.55 4.70 -3.29
N THR A 256 -2.88 4.22 -4.48
CA THR A 256 -2.39 4.77 -5.75
C THR A 256 -3.29 5.90 -6.21
N ASP A 257 -2.76 7.12 -6.32
CA ASP A 257 -3.40 8.23 -7.04
C ASP A 257 -2.86 8.26 -8.46
N ARG A 258 -3.54 7.53 -9.36
CA ARG A 258 -3.11 7.43 -10.75
C ARG A 258 -3.55 8.66 -11.55
N VAL A 259 -2.65 9.19 -12.33
CA VAL A 259 -2.94 10.20 -13.35
C VAL A 259 -2.43 9.68 -14.70
N ILE A 260 -3.33 9.46 -15.61
CA ILE A 260 -3.04 8.99 -16.97
C ILE A 260 -2.88 10.22 -17.88
N ALA A 261 -1.81 10.23 -18.67
CA ALA A 261 -1.62 11.21 -19.74
C ALA A 261 -2.14 10.64 -21.07
N LEU A 262 -2.94 11.43 -21.76
CA LEU A 262 -3.53 11.10 -23.06
C LEU A 262 -3.18 12.18 -24.06
N ASN A 263 -2.84 11.80 -25.29
CA ASN A 263 -2.84 12.75 -26.39
C ASN A 263 -4.27 13.31 -26.55
N SER A 264 -4.40 14.59 -26.87
CA SER A 264 -5.69 15.29 -27.01
C SER A 264 -6.60 14.66 -28.06
N LYS A 265 -6.02 13.93 -29.04
CA LYS A 265 -6.74 13.16 -30.06
C LYS A 265 -7.40 11.89 -29.53
N VAL A 266 -7.02 11.41 -28.33
CA VAL A 266 -7.65 10.23 -27.74
C VAL A 266 -8.97 10.61 -27.09
N LYS A 267 -10.07 10.08 -27.62
CA LYS A 267 -11.43 10.31 -27.14
C LYS A 267 -12.04 9.02 -26.57
N GLY A 268 -13.08 9.16 -25.75
CA GLY A 268 -13.84 8.03 -25.21
C GLY A 268 -13.15 7.26 -24.08
N TYR A 269 -11.90 7.56 -23.72
CA TYR A 269 -11.24 6.93 -22.58
C TYR A 269 -11.72 7.54 -21.26
N VAL A 270 -12.08 6.68 -20.30
CA VAL A 270 -12.44 7.08 -18.92
C VAL A 270 -11.65 6.24 -17.94
N ILE A 271 -10.89 6.91 -17.07
CA ILE A 271 -10.10 6.24 -16.03
C ILE A 271 -11.01 5.59 -14.97
N ALA A 272 -10.89 4.29 -14.77
CA ALA A 272 -11.57 3.55 -13.71
C ALA A 272 -10.76 3.55 -12.40
N ASN A 273 -11.42 3.22 -11.29
CA ASN A 273 -10.77 3.12 -9.97
C ASN A 273 -10.03 1.79 -9.73
N SER A 274 -9.93 0.94 -10.76
CA SER A 274 -9.20 -0.34 -10.72
C SER A 274 -8.11 -0.37 -11.77
N HIS A 275 -6.92 -0.85 -11.38
CA HIS A 275 -5.82 -1.06 -12.32
C HIS A 275 -6.21 -2.00 -13.47
N ILE A 276 -6.98 -3.04 -13.17
CA ILE A 276 -7.40 -4.05 -14.15
C ILE A 276 -8.39 -3.45 -15.18
N LEU A 277 -9.36 -2.68 -14.70
CA LEU A 277 -10.38 -2.08 -15.55
C LEU A 277 -9.84 -0.97 -16.47
N ASN A 278 -8.71 -0.34 -16.09
CA ASN A 278 -8.06 0.67 -16.93
C ASN A 278 -7.42 0.13 -18.21
N ASN A 279 -7.41 -1.18 -18.40
CA ASN A 279 -6.97 -1.82 -19.66
C ASN A 279 -8.11 -1.98 -20.67
N THR A 280 -9.29 -1.45 -20.38
CA THR A 280 -10.45 -1.52 -21.27
C THR A 280 -10.44 -0.35 -22.25
N TRP A 281 -10.21 -0.63 -23.52
CA TRP A 281 -10.15 0.35 -24.61
C TRP A 281 -11.44 0.38 -25.44
N ARG A 282 -12.50 -0.26 -24.99
CA ARG A 282 -13.80 -0.27 -25.69
C ARG A 282 -14.37 1.14 -25.73
N GLY A 283 -14.71 1.61 -26.92
CA GLY A 283 -15.23 2.97 -27.14
C GLY A 283 -14.16 4.06 -27.21
N VAL A 284 -12.85 3.70 -27.16
CA VAL A 284 -11.76 4.66 -27.39
C VAL A 284 -11.52 4.80 -28.89
N TYR A 285 -11.40 6.04 -29.34
CA TYR A 285 -11.11 6.37 -30.73
C TYR A 285 -10.16 7.57 -30.82
N LEU A 286 -9.62 7.80 -32.00
CA LEU A 286 -8.80 8.97 -32.33
C LEU A 286 -9.63 9.97 -33.13
N ASP A 287 -9.52 11.24 -32.75
CA ASP A 287 -10.13 12.40 -33.43
C ASP A 287 -9.06 13.25 -34.11
#